data_95c2ae2c255e40b29fe548f746edf55b
#
_entry.id   95c2ae2c255e40b29fe548f746edf55b
#
_cell.length_a   1.000
_cell.length_b   1.000
_cell.length_c   1.000
_cell.angle_alpha   90.00
_cell.angle_beta   90.00
_cell.angle_gamma   90.00
#
_symmetry.space_group_name_H-M   'P 1'
#
loop_
_entity.id
_entity.type
_entity.pdbx_description
1 polymer ?
#
loop_
_entity_poly.entity_id
_entity_poly.type
_entity_poly.pdbx_seq_one_letter_code
_entity_poly.pdbx_strand_id
1 'polypeptide(L)'
;MGARLNSRKVKPVFFPNFFGVKQKNSLKWETLTGEKGAPVIADVISFDSSAPQKKREVIGKMSGDIPKTAVKRGMNESDWNEYQQLSRDCEGDADLKSILDLAFKDQDFVYNAVRGRFEWWCMQLMSKGGFILNSSNNNGIVTEEFVGCGMPNENKKVAAVDWSKSTTADGLQDIEDTVVAASAEGVTIKYVVMRKDRFALLKKQK
;
A
#
# COMPACT_ATOMS: atom_id res chain seq x y z
N MET A 1 2.09 29.59 -21.64
CA MET A 1 2.70 29.12 -20.38
C MET A 1 1.72 28.35 -19.47
N GLY A 2 0.46 28.74 -19.35
CA GLY A 2 -0.54 28.05 -18.49
C GLY A 2 -0.76 26.56 -18.76
N ALA A 3 -0.58 26.08 -20.00
CA ALA A 3 -0.75 24.66 -20.34
C ALA A 3 0.27 23.69 -19.68
N ARG A 4 1.45 24.18 -19.29
CA ARG A 4 2.48 23.36 -18.62
C ARG A 4 2.23 23.15 -17.13
N LEU A 5 1.53 24.04 -16.46
CA LEU A 5 1.19 23.95 -15.04
C LEU A 5 0.08 22.92 -14.78
N ASN A 6 -0.91 22.86 -15.66
CA ASN A 6 -2.00 21.87 -15.57
C ASN A 6 -1.55 20.42 -15.85
N SER A 7 -0.34 20.18 -16.33
CA SER A 7 0.18 18.85 -16.61
C SER A 7 0.85 18.15 -15.39
N ARG A 8 1.13 18.87 -14.31
CA ARG A 8 1.60 18.28 -13.05
C ARG A 8 0.45 17.65 -12.28
N LYS A 9 -0.02 16.51 -12.75
CA LYS A 9 -0.96 15.68 -11.97
C LYS A 9 -0.23 15.11 -10.77
N VAL A 10 -0.61 15.53 -9.58
CA VAL A 10 -0.23 14.85 -8.34
C VAL A 10 -0.72 13.40 -8.46
N LYS A 11 0.19 12.44 -8.27
CA LYS A 11 -0.22 11.03 -8.31
C LYS A 11 -1.28 10.79 -7.24
N PRO A 12 -2.42 10.21 -7.58
CA PRO A 12 -3.44 9.92 -6.60
C PRO A 12 -2.89 8.93 -5.56
N VAL A 13 -3.27 9.13 -4.31
CA VAL A 13 -2.89 8.28 -3.18
C VAL A 13 -4.09 7.44 -2.82
N PHE A 14 -3.96 6.11 -2.88
CA PHE A 14 -5.05 5.16 -2.71
C PHE A 14 -5.04 4.45 -1.35
N PHE A 15 -3.91 4.46 -0.62
CA PHE A 15 -3.80 3.72 0.63
C PHE A 15 -4.89 4.04 1.67
N PRO A 16 -5.44 5.28 1.78
CA PRO A 16 -6.48 5.55 2.77
C PRO A 16 -7.78 4.77 2.53
N ASN A 17 -7.99 4.27 1.31
CA ASN A 17 -9.16 3.46 0.98
C ASN A 17 -9.07 2.03 1.54
N PHE A 18 -7.86 1.55 1.83
CA PHE A 18 -7.60 0.18 2.26
C PHE A 18 -7.03 0.09 3.67
N PHE A 19 -6.34 1.13 4.14
CA PHE A 19 -5.65 1.14 5.42
C PHE A 19 -6.16 2.29 6.29
N GLY A 20 -6.60 1.94 7.50
CA GLY A 20 -6.90 2.94 8.53
C GLY A 20 -5.64 3.41 9.24
N VAL A 21 -5.61 4.67 9.63
CA VAL A 21 -4.52 5.25 10.44
C VAL A 21 -4.88 5.12 11.92
N LYS A 22 -3.97 4.52 12.70
CA LYS A 22 -4.09 4.42 14.15
C LYS A 22 -2.91 5.12 14.82
N GLN A 23 -3.18 6.15 15.59
CA GLN A 23 -2.14 6.85 16.35
C GLN A 23 -1.71 6.02 17.56
N LYS A 24 -0.39 5.94 17.79
CA LYS A 24 0.22 5.31 18.96
C LYS A 24 1.28 6.23 19.57
N ASN A 25 1.41 6.16 20.89
CA ASN A 25 2.43 6.92 21.63
C ASN A 25 3.76 6.16 21.80
N SER A 26 3.83 4.91 21.31
CA SER A 26 5.01 4.06 21.34
C SER A 26 5.54 3.80 19.93
N LEU A 27 6.85 3.72 19.79
CA LEU A 27 7.51 3.30 18.55
C LEU A 27 7.37 1.79 18.29
N LYS A 28 6.95 1.02 19.29
CA LYS A 28 6.65 -0.42 19.16
C LYS A 28 5.15 -0.64 19.08
N TRP A 29 4.78 -1.57 18.23
CA TRP A 29 3.40 -2.01 18.12
C TRP A 29 3.28 -3.50 18.46
N GLU A 30 2.19 -3.84 19.11
CA GLU A 30 1.79 -5.21 19.38
C GLU A 30 0.32 -5.38 19.00
N THR A 31 -0.01 -6.50 18.43
CA THR A 31 -1.39 -6.88 18.13
C THR A 31 -1.59 -8.37 18.37
N LEU A 32 -2.79 -8.73 18.71
CA LEU A 32 -3.21 -10.11 18.76
C LEU A 32 -3.63 -10.54 17.35
N THR A 33 -3.11 -11.66 16.90
CA THR A 33 -3.51 -12.31 15.66
C THR A 33 -4.32 -13.55 16.02
N GLY A 34 -5.51 -13.68 15.44
CA GLY A 34 -6.34 -14.87 15.55
C GLY A 34 -6.79 -15.28 14.16
N GLU A 35 -6.74 -16.56 13.87
CA GLU A 35 -7.38 -17.09 12.68
C GLU A 35 -8.90 -17.09 12.94
N LYS A 36 -9.66 -16.37 12.14
CA LYS A 36 -11.10 -16.60 12.03
C LYS A 36 -11.27 -17.86 11.19
N GLY A 37 -11.31 -19.01 11.86
CA GLY A 37 -11.67 -20.25 11.18
C GLY A 37 -13.07 -20.19 10.59
N ALA A 38 -13.35 -21.05 9.64
CA ALA A 38 -14.72 -21.26 9.16
C ALA A 38 -15.63 -21.58 10.35
N PRO A 39 -16.89 -21.12 10.36
CA PRO A 39 -17.82 -21.40 11.45
C PRO A 39 -17.94 -22.91 11.65
N VAL A 40 -17.65 -23.37 12.87
CA VAL A 40 -17.72 -24.79 13.22
C VAL A 40 -19.17 -25.19 13.34
N ILE A 41 -19.56 -26.18 12.53
CA ILE A 41 -20.93 -26.76 12.60
C ILE A 41 -21.05 -27.59 13.88
N ALA A 42 -22.16 -27.42 14.60
CA ALA A 42 -22.48 -28.25 15.76
C ALA A 42 -22.81 -29.67 15.33
N ASP A 43 -22.34 -30.63 16.12
CA ASP A 43 -22.68 -32.05 15.89
C ASP A 43 -24.07 -32.37 16.45
N VAL A 44 -24.80 -33.20 15.75
CA VAL A 44 -26.06 -33.77 16.27
C VAL A 44 -25.71 -34.92 17.19
N ILE A 45 -26.15 -34.85 18.43
CA ILE A 45 -25.88 -35.90 19.45
C ILE A 45 -27.21 -36.56 19.86
N SER A 46 -27.14 -37.81 20.31
CA SER A 46 -28.28 -38.50 20.89
C SER A 46 -28.59 -37.96 22.30
N PHE A 47 -29.84 -38.11 22.72
CA PHE A 47 -30.22 -37.82 24.11
C PHE A 47 -29.36 -38.63 25.04
N ASP A 48 -28.94 -38.04 26.15
CA ASP A 48 -28.06 -38.68 27.15
C ASP A 48 -26.57 -38.85 26.79
N SER A 49 -26.10 -38.34 25.64
CA SER A 49 -24.69 -38.31 25.32
C SER A 49 -24.08 -36.93 25.59
N SER A 50 -22.80 -36.91 26.03
CA SER A 50 -22.08 -35.68 26.26
C SER A 50 -21.66 -35.00 24.93
N ALA A 51 -21.79 -33.69 24.82
CA ALA A 51 -21.36 -32.97 23.63
C ALA A 51 -19.83 -33.04 23.45
N PRO A 52 -19.32 -33.27 22.22
CA PRO A 52 -17.90 -33.29 21.95
C PRO A 52 -17.28 -31.89 22.15
N GLN A 53 -16.14 -31.80 22.82
CA GLN A 53 -15.43 -30.58 23.02
C GLN A 53 -14.73 -30.15 21.72
N LYS A 54 -15.03 -28.96 21.23
CA LYS A 54 -14.31 -28.32 20.10
C LYS A 54 -13.10 -27.54 20.65
N LYS A 55 -12.00 -27.57 19.93
CA LYS A 55 -10.80 -26.80 20.28
C LYS A 55 -11.05 -25.30 20.13
N ARG A 56 -10.48 -24.50 21.02
CA ARG A 56 -10.47 -23.03 20.87
C ARG A 56 -9.46 -22.61 19.81
N GLU A 57 -9.76 -21.51 19.13
CA GLU A 57 -8.82 -20.90 18.19
C GLU A 57 -7.54 -20.46 18.90
N VAL A 58 -6.41 -20.60 18.22
CA VAL A 58 -5.11 -20.19 18.75
C VAL A 58 -4.96 -18.68 18.54
N ILE A 59 -4.73 -17.96 19.62
CA ILE A 59 -4.43 -16.53 19.56
C ILE A 59 -2.92 -16.38 19.50
N GLY A 60 -2.42 -15.88 18.39
CA GLY A 60 -1.03 -15.47 18.23
C GLY A 60 -0.79 -14.02 18.68
N LYS A 61 0.45 -13.66 18.89
CA LYS A 61 0.89 -12.28 19.15
C LYS A 61 1.86 -11.86 18.07
N MET A 62 1.62 -10.71 17.47
CA MET A 62 2.51 -10.11 16.49
C MET A 62 2.96 -8.74 17.01
N SER A 63 4.25 -8.44 16.86
CA SER A 63 4.84 -7.18 17.28
C SER A 63 5.86 -6.72 16.26
N GLY A 64 6.17 -5.43 16.28
CA GLY A 64 7.18 -4.84 15.40
C GLY A 64 7.49 -3.40 15.80
N ASP A 65 8.51 -2.86 15.18
CA ASP A 65 8.90 -1.47 15.33
C ASP A 65 8.24 -0.60 14.24
N ILE A 66 8.04 0.67 14.55
CA ILE A 66 7.49 1.65 13.60
C ILE A 66 8.66 2.40 12.98
N PRO A 67 8.99 2.20 11.70
CA PRO A 67 10.12 2.87 11.09
C PRO A 67 9.87 4.37 10.95
N LYS A 68 10.90 5.17 11.25
CA LYS A 68 10.85 6.62 11.13
C LYS A 68 10.92 7.03 9.66
N THR A 69 9.94 7.77 9.19
CA THR A 69 9.95 8.36 7.85
C THR A 69 10.13 9.86 7.96
N ALA A 70 11.15 10.40 7.30
CA ALA A 70 11.44 11.81 7.29
C ALA A 70 11.95 12.27 5.92
N VAL A 71 11.63 13.48 5.55
CA VAL A 71 12.21 14.20 4.40
C VAL A 71 12.46 15.64 4.81
N LYS A 72 13.56 16.18 4.35
CA LYS A 72 13.93 17.58 4.56
C LYS A 72 14.10 18.25 3.21
N ARG A 73 13.55 19.41 3.06
CA ARG A 73 13.83 20.36 1.99
C ARG A 73 14.07 21.70 2.63
N GLY A 74 15.04 22.43 2.17
CA GLY A 74 15.35 23.75 2.67
C GLY A 74 15.80 24.63 1.52
N MET A 75 15.59 25.92 1.63
CA MET A 75 16.17 26.93 0.78
C MET A 75 17.58 27.23 1.28
N ASN A 76 18.53 27.34 0.37
CA ASN A 76 19.80 27.98 0.63
C ASN A 76 19.69 29.49 0.40
N GLU A 77 20.76 30.23 0.70
CA GLU A 77 20.78 31.69 0.54
C GLU A 77 20.63 32.12 -0.92
N SER A 78 21.19 31.37 -1.85
CA SER A 78 21.04 31.62 -3.29
C SER A 78 19.59 31.43 -3.75
N ASP A 79 18.94 30.35 -3.32
CA ASP A 79 17.54 30.05 -3.65
C ASP A 79 16.60 31.15 -3.08
N TRP A 80 16.93 31.65 -1.88
CA TRP A 80 16.17 32.74 -1.26
C TRP A 80 16.30 34.03 -2.02
N ASN A 81 17.52 34.40 -2.47
CA ASN A 81 17.76 35.57 -3.25
C ASN A 81 17.07 35.49 -4.62
N GLU A 82 17.16 34.34 -5.28
CA GLU A 82 16.44 34.08 -6.54
C GLU A 82 14.93 34.22 -6.37
N TYR A 83 14.38 33.63 -5.31
CA TYR A 83 12.95 33.78 -4.98
C TYR A 83 12.54 35.24 -4.81
N GLN A 84 13.31 36.01 -4.05
CA GLN A 84 13.03 37.44 -3.84
C GLN A 84 13.09 38.25 -5.13
N GLN A 85 14.08 37.98 -5.99
CA GLN A 85 14.21 38.67 -7.27
C GLN A 85 13.04 38.34 -8.19
N LEU A 86 12.73 37.05 -8.37
CA LEU A 86 11.58 36.61 -9.17
C LEU A 86 10.25 37.12 -8.61
N SER A 87 10.12 37.20 -7.29
CA SER A 87 8.91 37.76 -6.66
C SER A 87 8.68 39.23 -6.97
N ARG A 88 9.74 40.00 -7.07
CA ARG A 88 9.68 41.45 -7.50
C ARG A 88 9.33 41.56 -8.99
N ASP A 89 9.95 40.70 -9.81
CA ASP A 89 9.73 40.69 -11.26
C ASP A 89 8.31 40.23 -11.64
N CYS A 90 7.66 39.49 -10.74
CA CYS A 90 6.27 39.03 -10.89
C CYS A 90 5.24 40.03 -10.28
N GLU A 91 5.67 41.17 -9.82
CA GLU A 91 4.78 42.19 -9.22
C GLU A 91 3.82 42.76 -10.29
N GLY A 92 2.54 42.41 -10.15
CA GLY A 92 1.49 42.77 -11.12
C GLY A 92 1.05 41.64 -12.06
N ASP A 93 1.75 40.50 -12.10
CA ASP A 93 1.36 39.29 -12.88
C ASP A 93 0.97 38.14 -11.97
N ALA A 94 -0.34 37.89 -11.83
CA ALA A 94 -0.89 36.86 -10.97
C ALA A 94 -0.52 35.45 -11.44
N ASP A 95 -0.33 35.25 -12.74
CA ASP A 95 0.02 33.92 -13.30
C ASP A 95 1.47 33.58 -13.00
N LEU A 96 2.39 34.54 -13.14
CA LEU A 96 3.80 34.36 -12.79
C LEU A 96 3.98 34.15 -11.29
N LYS A 97 3.24 34.88 -10.45
CA LYS A 97 3.24 34.68 -8.99
C LYS A 97 2.76 33.32 -8.59
N SER A 98 1.71 32.80 -9.23
CA SER A 98 1.22 31.43 -9.01
C SER A 98 2.25 30.35 -9.37
N ILE A 99 3.05 30.58 -10.41
CA ILE A 99 4.14 29.67 -10.81
C ILE A 99 5.26 29.68 -9.78
N LEU A 100 5.62 30.86 -9.29
CA LEU A 100 6.64 31.03 -8.29
C LEU A 100 6.25 30.35 -6.97
N ASP A 101 5.03 30.59 -6.49
CA ASP A 101 4.49 29.97 -5.29
C ASP A 101 4.46 28.44 -5.41
N LEU A 102 4.16 27.91 -6.59
CA LEU A 102 4.16 26.47 -6.82
C LEU A 102 5.56 25.87 -6.80
N ALA A 103 6.57 26.58 -7.28
CA ALA A 103 7.95 26.13 -7.30
C ALA A 103 8.55 26.05 -5.88
N PHE A 104 8.15 26.96 -4.99
CA PHE A 104 8.66 27.11 -3.64
C PHE A 104 7.74 26.56 -2.54
N LYS A 105 6.71 25.81 -2.88
CA LYS A 105 5.83 25.12 -1.91
C LYS A 105 6.52 23.93 -1.24
N ASP A 106 7.47 24.20 -0.37
CA ASP A 106 8.24 23.17 0.33
C ASP A 106 7.39 22.33 1.29
N GLN A 107 6.38 22.93 1.91
CA GLN A 107 5.45 22.21 2.79
C GLN A 107 4.64 21.15 2.04
N ASP A 108 4.09 21.52 0.88
CA ASP A 108 3.36 20.56 0.04
C ASP A 108 4.27 19.45 -0.47
N PHE A 109 5.53 19.77 -0.79
CA PHE A 109 6.52 18.76 -1.19
C PHE A 109 6.79 17.76 -0.08
N VAL A 110 7.08 18.23 1.15
CA VAL A 110 7.37 17.38 2.31
C VAL A 110 6.17 16.50 2.64
N TYR A 111 4.97 17.08 2.68
CA TYR A 111 3.73 16.35 2.94
C TYR A 111 3.47 15.24 1.90
N ASN A 112 3.57 15.59 0.62
CA ASN A 112 3.34 14.62 -0.45
C ASN A 112 4.43 13.55 -0.53
N ALA A 113 5.67 13.86 -0.17
CA ALA A 113 6.76 12.88 -0.11
C ALA A 113 6.51 11.81 0.96
N VAL A 114 6.06 12.21 2.15
CA VAL A 114 5.70 11.28 3.23
C VAL A 114 4.49 10.41 2.82
N ARG A 115 3.45 11.02 2.27
CA ARG A 115 2.28 10.28 1.76
C ARG A 115 2.64 9.30 0.64
N GLY A 116 3.54 9.70 -0.25
CA GLY A 116 4.05 8.82 -1.30
C GLY A 116 4.81 7.61 -0.77
N ARG A 117 5.54 7.78 0.34
CA ARG A 117 6.22 6.66 1.03
C ARG A 117 5.19 5.72 1.66
N PHE A 118 4.17 6.21 2.32
CA PHE A 118 3.09 5.39 2.87
C PHE A 118 2.32 4.64 1.78
N GLU A 119 2.02 5.30 0.66
CA GLU A 119 1.41 4.64 -0.49
C GLU A 119 2.25 3.45 -0.95
N TRP A 120 3.56 3.65 -1.12
CA TRP A 120 4.46 2.58 -1.53
C TRP A 120 4.49 1.43 -0.51
N TRP A 121 4.57 1.72 0.80
CA TRP A 121 4.53 0.71 1.84
C TRP A 121 3.24 -0.12 1.80
N CYS A 122 2.11 0.55 1.77
CA CYS A 122 0.81 -0.11 1.75
C CYS A 122 0.65 -0.99 0.50
N MET A 123 1.10 -0.54 -0.66
CA MET A 123 1.06 -1.35 -1.88
C MET A 123 2.01 -2.56 -1.81
N GLN A 124 3.18 -2.43 -1.19
CA GLN A 124 4.07 -3.58 -0.96
C GLN A 124 3.46 -4.58 0.02
N LEU A 125 2.86 -4.11 1.12
CA LEU A 125 2.18 -4.95 2.09
C LEU A 125 1.01 -5.73 1.44
N MET A 126 0.19 -5.07 0.64
CA MET A 126 -0.92 -5.71 -0.08
C MET A 126 -0.42 -6.74 -1.10
N SER A 127 0.65 -6.44 -1.82
CA SER A 127 1.14 -7.28 -2.92
C SER A 127 2.03 -8.45 -2.46
N LYS A 128 2.84 -8.23 -1.42
CA LYS A 128 3.88 -9.20 -1.01
C LYS A 128 3.76 -9.65 0.44
N GLY A 129 2.87 -9.04 1.20
CA GLY A 129 2.73 -9.26 2.65
C GLY A 129 3.87 -8.69 3.49
N GLY A 130 4.87 -8.08 2.88
CA GLY A 130 6.00 -7.45 3.57
C GLY A 130 7.11 -7.04 2.61
N PHE A 131 8.06 -6.27 3.12
CA PHE A 131 9.26 -5.83 2.38
C PHE A 131 10.40 -5.54 3.36
N ILE A 132 11.63 -5.58 2.84
CA ILE A 132 12.84 -5.19 3.58
C ILE A 132 13.30 -3.83 3.05
N LEU A 133 13.67 -2.92 3.95
CA LEU A 133 14.22 -1.62 3.60
C LEU A 133 15.71 -1.78 3.25
N ASN A 134 16.04 -1.60 1.98
CA ASN A 134 17.38 -1.72 1.45
C ASN A 134 17.78 -0.52 0.57
N SER A 135 19.01 -0.49 0.09
CA SER A 135 19.53 0.61 -0.72
C SER A 135 18.76 0.88 -2.01
N SER A 136 18.13 -0.14 -2.60
CA SER A 136 17.40 0.01 -3.86
C SER A 136 16.02 0.67 -3.68
N ASN A 137 15.42 0.55 -2.51
CA ASN A 137 14.08 1.05 -2.23
C ASN A 137 14.03 2.19 -1.19
N ASN A 138 15.17 2.53 -0.58
CA ASN A 138 15.27 3.56 0.45
C ASN A 138 16.41 4.57 0.19
N ASN A 139 16.61 4.94 -1.06
CA ASN A 139 17.56 6.00 -1.48
C ASN A 139 18.98 5.85 -0.90
N GLY A 140 19.52 4.65 -0.96
CA GLY A 140 20.86 4.34 -0.46
C GLY A 140 20.98 4.09 1.05
N ILE A 141 19.92 4.33 1.83
CA ILE A 141 19.89 4.07 3.26
C ILE A 141 19.45 2.64 3.50
N VAL A 142 20.29 1.85 4.15
CA VAL A 142 20.03 0.45 4.50
C VAL A 142 19.76 0.36 5.99
N THR A 143 18.56 -0.07 6.35
CA THR A 143 18.20 -0.36 7.74
C THR A 143 17.98 -1.85 7.97
N GLU A 144 17.86 -2.64 6.88
CA GLU A 144 17.56 -4.08 6.89
C GLU A 144 16.30 -4.45 7.70
N GLU A 145 15.49 -3.45 8.01
CA GLU A 145 14.29 -3.62 8.79
C GLU A 145 13.20 -4.28 7.94
N PHE A 146 12.64 -5.37 8.45
CA PHE A 146 11.52 -6.04 7.83
C PHE A 146 10.20 -5.44 8.30
N VAL A 147 9.43 -4.95 7.36
CA VAL A 147 8.06 -4.46 7.60
C VAL A 147 7.09 -5.45 6.98
N GLY A 148 6.29 -6.12 7.79
CA GLY A 148 5.38 -7.16 7.33
C GLY A 148 4.02 -7.11 8.03
N CYS A 149 3.01 -7.68 7.38
CA CYS A 149 1.65 -7.79 7.91
C CYS A 149 1.26 -9.22 8.32
N GLY A 150 2.22 -10.14 8.37
CA GLY A 150 1.95 -11.54 8.74
C GLY A 150 1.13 -12.30 7.70
N MET A 151 1.19 -11.93 6.43
CA MET A 151 0.48 -12.63 5.35
C MET A 151 0.97 -14.08 5.24
N PRO A 152 0.09 -15.09 5.37
CA PRO A 152 0.44 -16.50 5.15
C PRO A 152 1.03 -16.73 3.76
N ASN A 153 1.95 -17.68 3.64
CA ASN A 153 2.58 -17.98 2.33
C ASN A 153 1.58 -18.56 1.33
N GLU A 154 0.56 -19.24 1.79
CA GLU A 154 -0.55 -19.79 1.00
C GLU A 154 -1.31 -18.72 0.23
N ASN A 155 -1.36 -17.50 0.79
CA ASN A 155 -2.00 -16.34 0.17
C ASN A 155 -1.08 -15.60 -0.83
N LYS A 156 0.19 -16.02 -0.95
CA LYS A 156 1.15 -15.46 -1.92
C LYS A 156 1.18 -16.30 -3.20
N LYS A 157 0.04 -16.37 -3.87
CA LYS A 157 -0.08 -17.16 -5.11
C LYS A 157 0.65 -16.47 -6.27
N VAL A 158 1.26 -17.29 -7.11
CA VAL A 158 1.90 -16.86 -8.35
C VAL A 158 1.17 -17.54 -9.51
N ALA A 159 0.84 -16.80 -10.55
CA ALA A 159 0.23 -17.35 -11.75
C ALA A 159 1.14 -18.40 -12.38
N ALA A 160 0.59 -19.53 -12.81
CA ALA A 160 1.35 -20.63 -13.42
C ALA A 160 1.97 -20.19 -14.77
N VAL A 161 1.28 -19.34 -15.49
CA VAL A 161 1.73 -18.77 -16.76
C VAL A 161 1.77 -17.25 -16.66
N ASP A 162 2.88 -16.62 -17.07
CA ASP A 162 2.98 -15.15 -17.05
C ASP A 162 1.92 -14.54 -17.99
N TRP A 163 1.17 -13.59 -17.48
CA TRP A 163 0.07 -12.91 -18.20
C TRP A 163 0.53 -12.13 -19.43
N SER A 164 1.82 -11.96 -19.64
CA SER A 164 2.36 -11.41 -20.89
C SER A 164 2.20 -12.36 -22.08
N LYS A 165 2.02 -13.66 -21.83
CA LYS A 165 1.80 -14.70 -22.85
C LYS A 165 0.32 -14.81 -23.19
N SER A 166 -0.20 -13.88 -23.98
CA SER A 166 -1.62 -13.72 -24.29
C SER A 166 -2.33 -14.94 -24.88
N THR A 167 -1.59 -15.88 -25.43
CA THR A 167 -2.14 -17.09 -26.09
C THR A 167 -2.31 -18.29 -25.15
N THR A 168 -1.57 -18.32 -24.04
CA THR A 168 -1.52 -19.47 -23.12
C THR A 168 -1.86 -19.10 -21.68
N ALA A 169 -1.87 -17.81 -21.35
CA ALA A 169 -2.25 -17.32 -20.03
C ALA A 169 -3.76 -17.10 -19.95
N ASP A 170 -4.35 -17.51 -18.85
CA ASP A 170 -5.73 -17.19 -18.48
C ASP A 170 -5.76 -16.51 -17.11
N GLY A 171 -5.59 -15.20 -17.13
CA GLY A 171 -5.55 -14.42 -15.91
C GLY A 171 -6.92 -14.25 -15.25
N LEU A 172 -8.02 -14.43 -15.99
CA LEU A 172 -9.36 -14.44 -15.40
C LEU A 172 -9.56 -15.70 -14.58
N GLN A 173 -9.16 -16.86 -15.12
CA GLN A 173 -9.19 -18.13 -14.39
C GLN A 173 -8.32 -18.10 -13.13
N ASP A 174 -7.10 -17.53 -13.20
CA ASP A 174 -6.22 -17.36 -12.05
C ASP A 174 -6.89 -16.53 -10.91
N ILE A 175 -7.64 -15.49 -11.29
CA ILE A 175 -8.39 -14.67 -10.33
C ILE A 175 -9.56 -15.45 -9.76
N GLU A 176 -10.32 -16.14 -10.60
CA GLU A 176 -11.49 -16.92 -10.22
C GLU A 176 -11.11 -18.06 -9.26
N ASP A 177 -10.06 -18.82 -9.56
CA ASP A 177 -9.52 -19.85 -8.70
C ASP A 177 -9.10 -19.30 -7.33
N THR A 178 -8.54 -18.09 -7.31
CA THR A 178 -8.18 -17.42 -6.06
C THR A 178 -9.42 -17.03 -5.25
N VAL A 179 -10.47 -16.54 -5.90
CA VAL A 179 -11.74 -16.19 -5.25
C VAL A 179 -12.43 -17.43 -4.70
N VAL A 180 -12.45 -18.53 -5.46
CA VAL A 180 -13.04 -19.80 -5.03
C VAL A 180 -12.28 -20.38 -3.83
N ALA A 181 -10.95 -20.38 -3.87
CA ALA A 181 -10.13 -20.85 -2.76
C ALA A 181 -10.36 -20.02 -1.48
N ALA A 182 -10.42 -18.69 -1.59
CA ALA A 182 -10.71 -17.81 -0.46
C ALA A 182 -12.13 -18.04 0.10
N SER A 183 -13.11 -18.26 -0.78
CA SER A 183 -14.48 -18.57 -0.38
C SER A 183 -14.59 -19.89 0.40
N ALA A 184 -13.80 -20.90 0.02
CA ALA A 184 -13.74 -22.18 0.75
C ALA A 184 -13.22 -22.01 2.19
N GLU A 185 -12.37 -21.00 2.43
CA GLU A 185 -11.88 -20.62 3.75
C GLU A 185 -12.82 -19.63 4.49
N GLY A 186 -13.97 -19.32 3.92
CA GLY A 186 -14.95 -18.38 4.49
C GLY A 186 -14.59 -16.90 4.29
N VAL A 187 -13.65 -16.59 3.41
CA VAL A 187 -13.22 -15.21 3.09
C VAL A 187 -13.86 -14.75 1.80
N THR A 188 -14.54 -13.60 1.84
CA THR A 188 -15.13 -12.98 0.64
C THR A 188 -14.22 -11.91 0.08
N ILE A 189 -13.70 -12.12 -1.12
CA ILE A 189 -12.91 -11.13 -1.87
C ILE A 189 -13.88 -10.14 -2.53
N LYS A 190 -13.72 -8.83 -2.24
CA LYS A 190 -14.58 -7.77 -2.79
C LYS A 190 -13.90 -6.98 -3.90
N TYR A 191 -12.59 -6.88 -3.90
CA TYR A 191 -11.83 -6.03 -4.80
C TYR A 191 -10.59 -6.76 -5.34
N VAL A 192 -10.30 -6.52 -6.60
CA VAL A 192 -9.03 -6.90 -7.23
C VAL A 192 -8.28 -5.61 -7.56
N VAL A 193 -7.10 -5.43 -6.97
CA VAL A 193 -6.27 -4.25 -7.19
C VAL A 193 -5.09 -4.62 -8.07
N MET A 194 -4.98 -3.98 -9.21
CA MET A 194 -3.89 -4.23 -10.15
C MET A 194 -3.41 -2.95 -10.84
N ARG A 195 -2.19 -2.99 -11.38
CA ARG A 195 -1.66 -1.90 -12.19
C ARG A 195 -2.34 -1.86 -13.55
N LYS A 196 -2.41 -0.66 -14.13
CA LYS A 196 -3.04 -0.44 -15.45
C LYS A 196 -2.42 -1.27 -16.57
N ASP A 197 -1.10 -1.48 -16.54
CA ASP A 197 -0.39 -2.32 -17.51
C ASP A 197 -0.79 -3.80 -17.37
N ARG A 198 -0.95 -4.32 -16.15
CA ARG A 198 -1.42 -5.70 -15.91
C ARG A 198 -2.87 -5.88 -16.36
N PHE A 199 -3.73 -4.91 -16.10
CA PHE A 199 -5.09 -4.92 -16.62
C PHE A 199 -5.13 -4.92 -18.17
N ALA A 200 -4.22 -4.18 -18.81
CA ALA A 200 -4.10 -4.19 -20.26
C ALA A 200 -3.64 -5.55 -20.83
N LEU A 201 -2.80 -6.29 -20.09
CA LEU A 201 -2.42 -7.66 -20.46
C LEU A 201 -3.61 -8.62 -20.30
N LEU A 202 -4.34 -8.55 -19.21
CA LEU A 202 -5.54 -9.35 -18.95
C LEU A 202 -6.56 -9.21 -20.09
N LYS A 203 -6.79 -7.98 -20.56
CA LYS A 203 -7.73 -7.70 -21.68
C LYS A 203 -7.30 -8.27 -23.04
N LYS A 204 -6.03 -8.64 -23.22
CA LYS A 204 -5.50 -9.21 -24.47
C LYS A 204 -5.53 -10.74 -24.48
N GLN A 205 -5.83 -11.36 -23.35
CA GLN A 205 -5.99 -12.80 -23.24
C GLN A 205 -7.32 -13.21 -23.87
N LYS A 206 -7.37 -14.41 -24.44
CA LYS A 206 -8.55 -14.93 -25.15
C LYS A 206 -9.39 -15.77 -24.20
#